data_4fc3df5f78730a12b22a59c4df6bd2ef
#
_entry.id   4fc3df5f78730a12b22a59c4df6bd2ef
#
_cell.length_a   1.000
_cell.length_b   1.000
_cell.length_c   1.000
_cell.angle_alpha   90.00
_cell.angle_beta   90.00
_cell.angle_gamma   90.00
#
_symmetry.space_group_name_H-M   'P 1'
#
loop_
_entity.id
_entity.type
_entity.pdbx_description
1 polymer ?
#
loop_
_entity_poly.entity_id
_entity_poly.type
_entity_poly.pdbx_seq_one_letter_code
_entity_poly.pdbx_strand_id
1 'polypeptide(L)'
;MAVSGIDEIHIGLNDLHLSYGMKFMFEPLANDCVDSICTLIERRNIPYGFGGIATLDGGLLPAKIILGEHYRLKSRMVILSRSFCDSTKVNDMDTLANTFVTEVKRLREYEVWLSKQTLDFYDKNHKQLQEKVKTILMKLK
;
A
#
# COMPACT_ATOMS: atom_id res chain seq x y z
N MET A 1 16.23 12.82 -10.70
CA MET A 1 15.34 14.00 -10.67
C MET A 1 16.19 15.27 -10.60
N ALA A 2 15.97 16.16 -11.56
CA ALA A 2 16.67 17.46 -11.62
C ALA A 2 15.89 18.57 -10.86
N VAL A 3 14.64 18.30 -10.46
CA VAL A 3 13.78 19.28 -9.79
C VAL A 3 14.15 19.39 -8.30
N SER A 4 14.27 20.63 -7.82
CA SER A 4 14.52 20.94 -6.40
C SER A 4 13.22 21.38 -5.72
N GLY A 5 13.21 21.40 -4.38
CA GLY A 5 12.07 21.87 -3.57
C GLY A 5 10.94 20.88 -3.44
N ILE A 6 11.21 19.58 -3.62
CA ILE A 6 10.24 18.51 -3.40
C ILE A 6 10.36 18.04 -1.95
N ASP A 7 9.27 18.13 -1.18
CA ASP A 7 9.24 17.72 0.22
C ASP A 7 8.90 16.23 0.39
N GLU A 8 8.04 15.67 -0.47
CA GLU A 8 7.64 14.27 -0.43
C GLU A 8 7.12 13.80 -1.79
N ILE A 9 7.14 12.50 -2.03
CA ILE A 9 6.63 11.89 -3.27
C ILE A 9 5.66 10.76 -2.92
N HIS A 10 4.50 10.77 -3.55
CA HIS A 10 3.55 9.66 -3.46
C HIS A 10 3.39 8.99 -4.83
N ILE A 11 3.59 7.67 -4.88
CA ILE A 11 3.48 6.88 -6.10
C ILE A 11 2.03 6.40 -6.26
N GLY A 12 1.33 6.91 -7.25
CA GLY A 12 -0.03 6.48 -7.57
C GLY A 12 -0.03 5.12 -8.28
N LEU A 13 -0.29 4.04 -7.56
CA LEU A 13 -0.25 2.69 -8.14
C LEU A 13 -1.29 2.48 -9.23
N ASN A 14 -2.47 3.10 -9.08
CA ASN A 14 -3.52 2.98 -10.10
C ASN A 14 -3.08 3.58 -11.42
N ASP A 15 -2.52 4.79 -11.40
CA ASP A 15 -2.04 5.45 -12.61
C ASP A 15 -0.81 4.73 -13.18
N LEU A 16 0.06 4.28 -12.30
CA LEU A 16 1.29 3.56 -12.70
C LEU A 16 0.97 2.27 -13.46
N HIS A 17 0.05 1.43 -12.94
CA HIS A 17 -0.28 0.18 -13.62
C HIS A 17 -0.96 0.41 -14.97
N LEU A 18 -1.81 1.44 -15.06
CA LEU A 18 -2.47 1.80 -16.32
C LEU A 18 -1.46 2.29 -17.37
N SER A 19 -0.49 3.10 -16.96
CA SER A 19 0.54 3.61 -17.88
C SER A 19 1.43 2.51 -18.47
N TYR A 20 1.59 1.40 -17.74
CA TYR A 20 2.33 0.23 -18.23
C TYR A 20 1.44 -0.83 -18.89
N GLY A 21 0.15 -0.57 -19.06
CA GLY A 21 -0.78 -1.52 -19.64
C GLY A 21 -1.04 -2.76 -18.79
N MET A 22 -0.82 -2.66 -17.50
CA MET A 22 -1.07 -3.76 -16.56
C MET A 22 -2.55 -3.87 -16.22
N LYS A 23 -2.97 -5.04 -15.73
CA LYS A 23 -4.38 -5.36 -15.47
C LYS A 23 -4.84 -5.14 -14.04
N PHE A 24 -3.89 -5.10 -13.10
CA PHE A 24 -4.18 -4.97 -11.68
C PHE A 24 -3.24 -3.96 -11.04
N MET A 25 -3.80 -3.08 -10.20
CA MET A 25 -3.06 -1.93 -9.64
C MET A 25 -1.87 -2.33 -8.75
N PHE A 26 -1.81 -3.55 -8.24
CA PHE A 26 -0.70 -4.03 -7.43
C PHE A 26 0.34 -4.84 -8.20
N GLU A 27 0.20 -4.98 -9.52
CA GLU A 27 1.25 -5.61 -10.33
C GLU A 27 2.60 -4.87 -10.26
N PRO A 28 2.64 -3.52 -10.27
CA PRO A 28 3.91 -2.81 -10.13
C PRO A 28 4.64 -3.11 -8.82
N LEU A 29 3.88 -3.44 -7.77
CA LEU A 29 4.44 -3.82 -6.48
C LEU A 29 5.01 -5.25 -6.52
N ALA A 30 4.31 -6.15 -7.19
CA ALA A 30 4.70 -7.56 -7.31
C ALA A 30 5.90 -7.78 -8.25
N ASN A 31 6.03 -6.96 -9.30
CA ASN A 31 7.08 -7.11 -10.32
C ASN A 31 8.33 -6.24 -10.07
N ASP A 32 8.46 -5.71 -8.85
CA ASP A 32 9.60 -4.90 -8.41
C ASP A 32 9.75 -3.53 -9.12
N CYS A 33 8.74 -3.08 -9.86
CA CYS A 33 8.72 -1.75 -10.48
C CYS A 33 8.73 -0.67 -9.39
N VAL A 34 7.91 -0.83 -8.35
CA VAL A 34 7.86 0.09 -7.21
C VAL A 34 9.18 0.09 -6.44
N ASP A 35 9.83 -1.07 -6.29
CA ASP A 35 11.14 -1.20 -5.65
C ASP A 35 12.18 -0.30 -6.32
N SER A 36 12.22 -0.33 -7.65
CA SER A 36 13.15 0.49 -8.43
C SER A 36 12.88 1.98 -8.25
N ILE A 37 11.62 2.39 -8.27
CA ILE A 37 11.22 3.79 -8.06
C ILE A 37 11.59 4.25 -6.64
N CYS A 38 11.25 3.46 -5.62
CA CYS A 38 11.57 3.76 -4.22
C CYS A 38 13.08 3.93 -4.01
N THR A 39 13.88 3.07 -4.62
CA THR A 39 15.35 3.15 -4.55
C THR A 39 15.87 4.48 -5.12
N LEU A 40 15.32 4.93 -6.24
CA LEU A 40 15.69 6.21 -6.85
C LEU A 40 15.33 7.40 -5.96
N ILE A 41 14.15 7.37 -5.33
CA ILE A 41 13.68 8.44 -4.45
C ILE A 41 14.51 8.45 -3.16
N GLU A 42 14.78 7.29 -2.58
CA GLU A 42 15.58 7.16 -1.35
C GLU A 42 16.96 7.77 -1.50
N ARG A 43 17.61 7.62 -2.65
CA ARG A 43 18.91 8.23 -2.94
C ARG A 43 18.91 9.75 -2.87
N ARG A 44 17.75 10.37 -2.97
CA ARG A 44 17.56 11.83 -2.87
C ARG A 44 17.18 12.28 -1.46
N ASN A 45 17.07 11.36 -0.51
CA ASN A 45 16.62 11.61 0.86
C ASN A 45 15.24 12.28 0.92
N ILE A 46 14.35 11.98 -0.02
CA ILE A 46 12.98 12.48 -0.06
C ILE A 46 12.06 11.42 0.53
N PRO A 47 11.21 11.76 1.53
CA PRO A 47 10.20 10.83 2.03
C PRO A 47 9.23 10.44 0.92
N TYR A 48 8.81 9.18 0.90
CA TYR A 48 7.91 8.67 -0.13
C TYR A 48 6.88 7.69 0.44
N GLY A 49 5.82 7.52 -0.32
CA GLY A 49 4.80 6.52 -0.09
C GLY A 49 4.21 6.04 -1.40
N PHE A 50 3.34 5.06 -1.33
CA PHE A 50 2.69 4.54 -2.52
C PHE A 50 1.29 4.00 -2.22
N GLY A 51 0.43 4.07 -3.23
CA GLY A 51 -0.87 3.41 -3.25
C GLY A 51 -1.86 3.86 -2.21
N GLY A 52 -2.94 3.10 -2.15
CA GLY A 52 -4.00 3.22 -1.16
C GLY A 52 -4.17 1.91 -0.40
N ILE A 53 -4.80 1.97 0.76
CA ILE A 53 -5.03 0.80 1.59
C ILE A 53 -6.48 0.73 2.05
N ALA A 54 -7.02 -0.49 2.08
CA ALA A 54 -8.32 -0.78 2.67
C ALA A 54 -8.19 -0.98 4.19
N THR A 55 -9.30 -1.31 4.87
CA THR A 55 -9.26 -1.77 6.26
C THR A 55 -8.35 -3.00 6.37
N LEU A 56 -7.84 -3.26 7.57
CA LEU A 56 -6.78 -4.25 7.81
C LEU A 56 -7.06 -5.63 7.22
N ASP A 57 -8.32 -6.09 7.29
CA ASP A 57 -8.75 -7.37 6.73
C ASP A 57 -9.46 -7.24 5.38
N GLY A 58 -9.52 -6.02 4.83
CA GLY A 58 -10.22 -5.71 3.60
C GLY A 58 -9.34 -5.76 2.37
N GLY A 59 -10.00 -5.58 1.22
CA GLY A 59 -9.37 -5.53 -0.09
C GLY A 59 -9.24 -6.89 -0.77
N LEU A 60 -9.12 -6.86 -2.09
CA LEU A 60 -8.89 -8.05 -2.91
C LEU A 60 -7.51 -8.65 -2.61
N LEU A 61 -6.52 -7.79 -2.47
CA LEU A 61 -5.22 -8.12 -1.90
C LEU A 61 -5.25 -7.66 -0.43
N PRO A 62 -5.04 -8.55 0.55
CA PRO A 62 -5.16 -8.16 1.96
C PRO A 62 -4.28 -6.98 2.35
N ALA A 63 -4.87 -6.00 3.03
CA ALA A 63 -4.17 -4.79 3.44
C ALA A 63 -2.95 -5.07 4.33
N LYS A 64 -2.99 -6.12 5.13
CA LYS A 64 -1.84 -6.56 5.94
C LYS A 64 -0.60 -6.84 5.09
N ILE A 65 -0.77 -7.46 3.94
CA ILE A 65 0.33 -7.78 3.02
C ILE A 65 0.86 -6.51 2.38
N ILE A 66 -0.02 -5.58 2.01
CA ILE A 66 0.38 -4.28 1.46
C ILE A 66 1.15 -3.47 2.49
N LEU A 67 0.72 -3.44 3.74
CA LEU A 67 1.44 -2.78 4.83
C LEU A 67 2.83 -3.38 5.05
N GLY A 68 2.97 -4.69 4.94
CA GLY A 68 4.27 -5.36 4.99
C GLY A 68 5.23 -4.83 3.92
N GLU A 69 4.71 -4.52 2.73
CA GLU A 69 5.50 -3.93 1.65
C GLU A 69 5.91 -2.49 1.96
N HIS A 70 5.06 -1.70 2.61
CA HIS A 70 5.44 -0.37 3.06
C HIS A 70 6.64 -0.42 4.00
N TYR A 71 6.67 -1.39 4.92
CA TYR A 71 7.81 -1.58 5.83
C TYR A 71 9.04 -2.11 5.09
N ARG A 72 8.87 -3.05 4.17
CA ARG A 72 9.99 -3.57 3.35
C ARG A 72 10.65 -2.48 2.52
N LEU A 73 9.85 -1.60 1.93
CA LEU A 73 10.30 -0.54 1.03
C LEU A 73 10.57 0.80 1.73
N LYS A 74 10.46 0.85 3.06
CA LYS A 74 10.66 2.06 3.86
C LYS A 74 9.75 3.22 3.47
N SER A 75 8.56 2.91 2.98
CA SER A 75 7.53 3.89 2.68
C SER A 75 6.99 4.51 3.97
N ARG A 76 6.71 5.81 3.93
CA ARG A 76 6.23 6.55 5.10
C ARG A 76 4.78 7.00 4.99
N MET A 77 4.16 6.81 3.84
CA MET A 77 2.83 7.34 3.57
C MET A 77 1.98 6.33 2.81
N VAL A 78 0.69 6.32 3.13
CA VAL A 78 -0.31 5.56 2.38
C VAL A 78 -1.62 6.33 2.42
N ILE A 79 -2.37 6.29 1.32
CA ILE A 79 -3.71 6.90 1.26
C ILE A 79 -4.72 5.88 1.77
N LEU A 80 -5.63 6.31 2.64
CA LEU A 80 -6.76 5.48 3.03
C LEU A 80 -7.78 5.46 1.88
N SER A 81 -8.02 4.28 1.31
CA SER A 81 -8.94 4.14 0.18
C SER A 81 -10.40 4.29 0.62
N ARG A 82 -11.32 4.46 -0.35
CA ARG A 82 -12.76 4.53 -0.05
C ARG A 82 -13.26 3.30 0.68
N SER A 83 -12.70 2.14 0.39
CA SER A 83 -13.07 0.90 1.09
C SER A 83 -12.65 0.88 2.55
N PHE A 84 -11.77 1.79 2.97
CA PHE A 84 -11.41 1.94 4.38
C PHE A 84 -12.58 2.49 5.20
N CYS A 85 -13.25 3.52 4.69
CA CYS A 85 -14.42 4.13 5.33
C CYS A 85 -15.29 4.79 4.25
N ASP A 86 -16.27 4.08 3.73
CA ASP A 86 -17.11 4.54 2.62
C ASP A 86 -18.28 5.36 3.13
N SER A 87 -18.20 6.67 3.00
CA SER A 87 -19.25 7.62 3.40
C SER A 87 -20.55 7.47 2.61
N THR A 88 -20.52 6.81 1.44
CA THR A 88 -21.74 6.57 0.65
C THR A 88 -22.59 5.44 1.21
N LYS A 89 -22.01 4.57 2.02
CA LYS A 89 -22.69 3.40 2.62
C LYS A 89 -23.14 3.63 4.05
N VAL A 90 -22.69 4.72 4.68
CA VAL A 90 -22.99 5.03 6.08
C VAL A 90 -23.63 6.41 6.14
N ASN A 91 -24.90 6.47 6.58
CA ASN A 91 -25.67 7.71 6.65
C ASN A 91 -25.49 8.47 7.96
N ASP A 92 -24.88 7.84 8.97
CA ASP A 92 -24.68 8.41 10.29
C ASP A 92 -23.20 8.79 10.49
N MET A 93 -22.96 10.08 10.71
CA MET A 93 -21.61 10.63 10.92
C MET A 93 -20.93 10.06 12.16
N ASP A 94 -21.68 9.78 13.23
CA ASP A 94 -21.11 9.20 14.45
C ASP A 94 -20.63 7.76 14.20
N THR A 95 -21.40 6.95 13.49
CA THR A 95 -21.02 5.60 13.09
C THR A 95 -19.81 5.63 12.18
N LEU A 96 -19.77 6.54 11.21
CA LEU A 96 -18.66 6.72 10.29
C LEU A 96 -17.37 7.07 11.06
N ALA A 97 -17.45 8.04 11.97
CA ALA A 97 -16.32 8.47 12.79
C ALA A 97 -15.81 7.33 13.68
N ASN A 98 -16.70 6.58 14.32
CA ASN A 98 -16.34 5.46 15.18
C ASN A 98 -15.67 4.33 14.39
N THR A 99 -16.19 4.01 13.21
CA THR A 99 -15.59 3.01 12.31
C THR A 99 -14.19 3.45 11.90
N PHE A 100 -14.03 4.71 11.49
CA PHE A 100 -12.74 5.26 11.10
C PHE A 100 -11.71 5.17 12.24
N VAL A 101 -12.08 5.62 13.44
CA VAL A 101 -11.19 5.58 14.61
C VAL A 101 -10.77 4.15 14.94
N THR A 102 -11.73 3.21 14.93
CA THR A 102 -11.47 1.79 15.22
C THR A 102 -10.51 1.19 14.20
N GLU A 103 -10.76 1.42 12.92
CA GLU A 103 -9.92 0.85 11.86
C GLU A 103 -8.52 1.49 11.79
N VAL A 104 -8.40 2.79 12.04
CA VAL A 104 -7.09 3.45 12.15
C VAL A 104 -6.30 2.88 13.33
N LYS A 105 -6.97 2.65 14.47
CA LYS A 105 -6.32 2.05 15.64
C LYS A 105 -5.77 0.66 15.30
N ARG A 106 -6.57 -0.19 14.63
CA ARG A 106 -6.13 -1.52 14.19
C ARG A 106 -4.93 -1.45 13.25
N LEU A 107 -4.93 -0.51 12.31
CA LEU A 107 -3.80 -0.28 11.41
C LEU A 107 -2.53 0.08 12.21
N ARG A 108 -2.64 1.01 13.15
CA ARG A 108 -1.51 1.47 13.97
C ARG A 108 -0.95 0.35 14.84
N GLU A 109 -1.79 -0.48 15.41
CA GLU A 109 -1.36 -1.65 16.18
C GLU A 109 -0.61 -2.65 15.29
N TYR A 110 -1.08 -2.89 14.08
CA TYR A 110 -0.40 -3.77 13.12
C TYR A 110 0.93 -3.16 12.64
N GLU A 111 1.00 -1.86 12.42
CA GLU A 111 2.25 -1.16 12.08
C GLU A 111 3.30 -1.34 13.18
N VAL A 112 2.92 -1.21 14.45
CA VAL A 112 3.83 -1.44 15.58
C VAL A 112 4.36 -2.87 15.56
N TRP A 113 3.50 -3.84 15.30
CA TRP A 113 3.90 -5.24 15.16
C TRP A 113 4.86 -5.45 13.98
N LEU A 114 4.55 -4.85 12.81
CA LEU A 114 5.42 -4.92 11.63
C LEU A 114 6.80 -4.33 11.88
N SER A 115 6.88 -3.23 12.61
CA SER A 115 8.16 -2.55 12.90
C SER A 115 9.15 -3.43 13.68
N LYS A 116 8.66 -4.48 14.33
CA LYS A 116 9.46 -5.42 15.11
C LYS A 116 9.85 -6.68 14.33
N GLN A 117 9.41 -6.79 13.07
CA GLN A 117 9.69 -7.98 12.26
C GLN A 117 11.08 -7.93 11.62
N THR A 118 11.55 -9.10 11.18
CA THR A 118 12.86 -9.28 10.56
C THR A 118 12.82 -9.03 9.06
N LEU A 119 13.99 -8.85 8.44
CA LEU A 119 14.11 -8.77 6.99
C LEU A 119 13.59 -10.05 6.31
N ASP A 120 13.82 -11.20 6.92
CA ASP A 120 13.30 -12.49 6.42
C ASP A 120 11.76 -12.47 6.37
N PHE A 121 11.11 -11.90 7.38
CA PHE A 121 9.65 -11.73 7.38
C PHE A 121 9.20 -10.88 6.18
N TYR A 122 9.86 -9.74 5.93
CA TYR A 122 9.50 -8.87 4.81
C TYR A 122 9.69 -9.54 3.46
N ASP A 123 10.74 -10.32 3.29
CA ASP A 123 10.99 -11.08 2.06
C ASP A 123 9.91 -12.15 1.83
N LYS A 124 9.50 -12.85 2.87
CA LYS A 124 8.41 -13.83 2.81
C LYS A 124 7.07 -13.15 2.50
N ASN A 125 6.82 -11.99 3.09
CA ASN A 125 5.63 -11.19 2.82
C ASN A 125 5.57 -10.78 1.34
N HIS A 126 6.71 -10.36 0.78
CA HIS A 126 6.80 -9.99 -0.63
C HIS A 126 6.49 -11.19 -1.56
N LYS A 127 7.04 -12.35 -1.27
CA LYS A 127 6.73 -13.58 -2.02
C LYS A 127 5.25 -13.93 -1.94
N GLN A 128 4.66 -13.82 -0.77
CA GLN A 128 3.23 -14.04 -0.58
C GLN A 128 2.39 -13.05 -1.39
N LEU A 129 2.79 -11.79 -1.46
CA LEU A 129 2.16 -10.79 -2.30
C LEU A 129 2.23 -11.18 -3.77
N GLN A 130 3.40 -11.57 -4.26
CA GLN A 130 3.61 -12.00 -5.64
C GLN A 130 2.70 -13.17 -6.01
N GLU A 131 2.58 -14.17 -5.16
CA GLU A 131 1.71 -15.33 -5.37
C GLU A 131 0.23 -14.94 -5.42
N LYS A 132 -0.20 -14.07 -4.50
CA LYS A 132 -1.59 -13.59 -4.47
C LYS A 132 -1.93 -12.74 -5.70
N VAL A 133 -1.04 -11.85 -6.11
CA VAL A 133 -1.22 -11.05 -7.33
C VAL A 133 -1.33 -11.96 -8.56
N LYS A 134 -0.47 -12.96 -8.66
CA LYS A 134 -0.52 -13.96 -9.73
C LYS A 134 -1.89 -14.68 -9.77
N THR A 135 -2.38 -15.10 -8.62
CA THR A 135 -3.69 -15.76 -8.51
C THR A 135 -4.82 -14.84 -8.95
N ILE A 136 -4.78 -13.57 -8.53
CA ILE A 136 -5.77 -12.56 -8.92
C ILE A 136 -5.76 -12.35 -10.44
N LEU A 137 -4.59 -12.21 -11.03
CA LEU A 137 -4.43 -12.03 -12.48
C LEU A 137 -4.99 -13.20 -13.27
N MET A 138 -4.84 -14.41 -12.77
CA MET A 138 -5.41 -15.60 -13.41
C MET A 138 -6.94 -15.57 -13.45
N LYS A 139 -7.57 -14.97 -12.44
CA LYS A 139 -9.04 -14.81 -12.38
C LYS A 139 -9.56 -13.66 -13.24
N LEU A 140 -8.71 -12.72 -13.64
CA LEU A 140 -9.08 -11.58 -14.48
C LEU A 140 -9.01 -11.88 -15.98
N LYS A 141 -8.59 -13.05 -16.36
CA LYS A 141 -8.52 -13.48 -17.76
C LYS A 141 -9.90 -13.88 -18.29
#